data_3ffd0e19308963809f46ed8e23d45c46
#
_entry.id   3ffd0e19308963809f46ed8e23d45c46
#
_cell.length_a   1.000
_cell.length_b   1.000
_cell.length_c   1.000
_cell.angle_alpha   90.00
_cell.angle_beta   90.00
_cell.angle_gamma   90.00
#
_symmetry.space_group_name_H-M   'P 1'
#
loop_
_entity.id
_entity.type
_entity.pdbx_description
1 polymer ?
#
loop_
_entity_poly.entity_id
_entity_poly.type
_entity_poly.pdbx_seq_one_letter_code
_entity_poly.pdbx_strand_id
1 'polypeptide(L)'
;MIARILFDMDNTLQRLFRYKAWANDELLTALAKLGEAAPITKLAIKALSHTYVVDRIFAAHMRGKDHAYTSANLSELPTLGDLSADLRASDREYVDYVVALEREQLAERIDFTFTDGASGCMSREEMLMHVITHGVGHRGQVSAVMLLNSVTPASDGFTTYLHKPRP
;
A
#
# COMPACT_ATOMS: atom_id res chain seq x y z
N MET A 1 -11.78 -17.84 31.95
CA MET A 1 -12.13 -18.17 30.57
C MET A 1 -12.57 -16.95 29.75
N ILE A 2 -12.67 -15.76 30.33
CA ILE A 2 -13.07 -14.50 29.64
C ILE A 2 -11.85 -13.72 29.09
N ALA A 3 -10.66 -13.88 29.67
CA ALA A 3 -9.47 -13.13 29.27
C ALA A 3 -8.82 -13.57 27.93
N ARG A 4 -9.27 -14.68 27.33
CA ARG A 4 -8.69 -15.22 26.08
C ARG A 4 -9.45 -14.77 24.81
N ILE A 5 -10.57 -14.10 24.96
CA ILE A 5 -11.43 -13.64 23.83
C ILE A 5 -11.04 -12.21 23.36
N LEU A 6 -10.29 -11.46 24.16
CA LEU A 6 -9.92 -10.07 23.84
C LEU A 6 -8.63 -9.95 23.00
N PHE A 7 -7.97 -11.06 22.63
CA PHE A 7 -6.65 -11.04 21.99
C PHE A 7 -6.65 -11.23 20.47
N ASP A 8 -7.81 -11.36 19.83
CA ASP A 8 -7.87 -11.65 18.37
C ASP A 8 -8.91 -10.79 17.62
N MET A 9 -9.07 -9.54 18.00
CA MET A 9 -9.89 -8.61 17.22
C MET A 9 -9.04 -7.55 16.55
N ASP A 10 -8.25 -7.97 15.55
CA ASP A 10 -7.79 -7.03 14.53
C ASP A 10 -9.00 -6.23 14.04
N ASN A 11 -8.96 -4.92 14.19
CA ASN A 11 -9.98 -4.07 13.61
C ASN A 11 -9.89 -4.12 12.07
N THR A 12 -10.90 -3.61 11.39
CA THR A 12 -10.98 -3.67 9.93
C THR A 12 -9.76 -3.05 9.25
N LEU A 13 -9.26 -1.91 9.74
CA LEU A 13 -8.08 -1.25 9.18
C LEU A 13 -6.82 -2.10 9.35
N GLN A 14 -6.59 -2.69 10.51
CA GLN A 14 -5.44 -3.57 10.74
C GLN A 14 -5.44 -4.76 9.78
N ARG A 15 -6.60 -5.40 9.57
CA ARG A 15 -6.75 -6.49 8.59
C ARG A 15 -6.50 -6.03 7.16
N LEU A 16 -7.00 -4.85 6.78
CA LEU A 16 -6.82 -4.29 5.43
C LEU A 16 -5.37 -3.93 5.16
N PHE A 17 -4.63 -3.38 6.13
CA PHE A 17 -3.20 -3.08 5.94
C PHE A 17 -2.34 -4.33 5.89
N ARG A 18 -2.64 -5.36 6.67
CA ARG A 18 -1.98 -6.67 6.52
C ARG A 18 -2.30 -7.34 5.18
N TYR A 19 -3.54 -7.22 4.70
CA TYR A 19 -3.91 -7.65 3.36
C TYR A 19 -3.13 -6.87 2.28
N LYS A 20 -3.03 -5.54 2.39
CA LYS A 20 -2.26 -4.71 1.46
C LYS A 20 -0.79 -5.17 1.38
N ALA A 21 -0.16 -5.38 2.53
CA ALA A 21 1.22 -5.86 2.62
C ALA A 21 1.39 -7.23 1.95
N TRP A 22 0.48 -8.17 2.23
CA TRP A 22 0.48 -9.48 1.59
C TRP A 22 0.29 -9.39 0.07
N ALA A 23 -0.69 -8.62 -0.41
CA ALA A 23 -0.99 -8.50 -1.84
C ALA A 23 0.16 -7.83 -2.61
N ASN A 24 0.83 -6.83 -2.02
CA ASN A 24 2.03 -6.24 -2.57
C ASN A 24 3.15 -7.29 -2.69
N ASP A 25 3.39 -8.09 -1.66
CA ASP A 25 4.44 -9.12 -1.65
C ASP A 25 4.19 -10.23 -2.69
N GLU A 26 2.95 -10.68 -2.85
CA GLU A 26 2.56 -11.64 -3.90
C GLU A 26 2.86 -11.08 -5.29
N LEU A 27 2.51 -9.81 -5.54
CA LEU A 27 2.75 -9.15 -6.82
C LEU A 27 4.26 -8.97 -7.08
N LEU A 28 5.01 -8.46 -6.11
CA LEU A 28 6.46 -8.29 -6.23
C LEU A 28 7.17 -9.63 -6.48
N THR A 29 6.74 -10.70 -5.83
CA THR A 29 7.25 -12.05 -6.03
C THR A 29 6.96 -12.56 -7.44
N ALA A 30 5.77 -12.29 -7.98
CA ALA A 30 5.42 -12.64 -9.36
C ALA A 30 6.27 -11.87 -10.38
N LEU A 31 6.46 -10.56 -10.18
CA LEU A 31 7.28 -9.71 -11.04
C LEU A 31 8.76 -10.12 -11.04
N ALA A 32 9.30 -10.51 -9.88
CA ALA A 32 10.68 -10.98 -9.78
C ALA A 32 10.93 -12.25 -10.63
N LYS A 33 9.92 -13.12 -10.78
CA LYS A 33 10.01 -14.32 -11.64
C LYS A 33 10.02 -13.98 -13.14
N LEU A 34 9.40 -12.86 -13.53
CA LEU A 34 9.39 -12.41 -14.93
C LEU A 34 10.73 -11.77 -15.34
N GLY A 35 11.48 -11.27 -14.36
CA GLY A 35 12.72 -10.53 -14.56
C GLY A 35 12.49 -9.04 -14.85
N GLU A 36 13.47 -8.23 -14.47
CA GLU A 36 13.37 -6.76 -14.51
C GLU A 36 13.33 -6.19 -15.95
N ALA A 37 13.94 -6.88 -16.91
CA ALA A 37 13.99 -6.46 -18.31
C ALA A 37 12.65 -6.60 -19.04
N ALA A 38 11.72 -7.40 -18.51
CA ALA A 38 10.41 -7.63 -19.13
C ALA A 38 9.60 -6.32 -19.22
N PRO A 39 8.95 -6.02 -20.36
CA PRO A 39 8.14 -4.80 -20.53
C PRO A 39 7.06 -4.67 -19.47
N ILE A 40 6.43 -5.78 -19.08
CA ILE A 40 5.40 -5.82 -18.01
C ILE A 40 6.01 -5.36 -16.69
N THR A 41 7.21 -5.84 -16.33
CA THR A 41 7.88 -5.48 -15.09
C THR A 41 8.19 -3.98 -15.05
N LYS A 42 8.63 -3.39 -16.16
CA LYS A 42 8.87 -1.93 -16.25
C LYS A 42 7.59 -1.12 -16.05
N LEU A 43 6.48 -1.54 -16.63
CA LEU A 43 5.17 -0.90 -16.42
C LEU A 43 4.71 -1.04 -14.96
N ALA A 44 4.91 -2.21 -14.37
CA ALA A 44 4.60 -2.47 -12.98
C ALA A 44 5.44 -1.62 -12.03
N ILE A 45 6.76 -1.49 -12.27
CA ILE A 45 7.65 -0.63 -11.48
C ILE A 45 7.12 0.81 -11.50
N LYS A 46 6.70 1.33 -12.66
CA LYS A 46 6.13 2.68 -12.76
C LYS A 46 4.88 2.84 -11.90
N ALA A 47 3.91 1.92 -12.02
CA ALA A 47 2.65 1.97 -11.27
C ALA A 47 2.89 1.81 -9.75
N LEU A 48 3.74 0.89 -9.35
CA LEU A 48 4.04 0.62 -7.94
C LEU A 48 4.92 1.71 -7.31
N SER A 49 5.83 2.35 -8.07
CA SER A 49 6.56 3.53 -7.60
C SER A 49 5.64 4.71 -7.31
N HIS A 50 4.64 4.93 -8.17
CA HIS A 50 3.60 5.93 -7.90
C HIS A 50 2.84 5.60 -6.61
N THR A 51 2.40 4.35 -6.45
CA THR A 51 1.73 3.90 -5.22
C THR A 51 2.61 4.14 -3.99
N TYR A 52 3.89 3.76 -4.06
CA TYR A 52 4.85 3.97 -2.97
C TYR A 52 4.98 5.45 -2.59
N VAL A 53 5.16 6.33 -3.58
CA VAL A 53 5.29 7.78 -3.33
C VAL A 53 4.04 8.34 -2.66
N VAL A 54 2.84 7.97 -3.14
CA VAL A 54 1.58 8.38 -2.53
C VAL A 54 1.47 7.88 -1.09
N ASP A 55 1.82 6.62 -0.85
CA ASP A 55 1.85 6.05 0.51
C ASP A 55 2.78 6.87 1.44
N ARG A 56 3.97 7.27 0.97
CA ARG A 56 4.93 8.05 1.75
C ARG A 56 4.44 9.47 2.03
N ILE A 57 3.78 10.11 1.05
CA ILE A 57 3.17 11.45 1.21
C ILE A 57 2.09 11.39 2.29
N PHE A 58 1.14 10.45 2.19
CA PHE A 58 0.07 10.32 3.19
C PHE A 58 0.60 9.92 4.57
N ALA A 59 1.64 9.08 4.64
CA ALA A 59 2.30 8.75 5.90
C ALA A 59 2.92 9.99 6.58
N ALA A 60 3.49 10.91 5.80
CA ALA A 60 4.04 12.16 6.32
C ALA A 60 2.92 13.08 6.83
N HIS A 61 1.86 13.29 6.03
CA HIS A 61 0.71 14.11 6.44
C HIS A 61 0.08 13.61 7.75
N MET A 62 -0.18 12.31 7.87
CA MET A 62 -0.75 11.73 9.09
C MET A 62 0.14 11.86 10.33
N ARG A 63 1.44 12.08 10.15
CA ARG A 63 2.41 12.29 11.23
C ARG A 63 2.76 13.76 11.47
N GLY A 64 2.13 14.69 10.72
CA GLY A 64 2.46 16.12 10.77
C GLY A 64 3.92 16.42 10.39
N LYS A 65 4.46 15.68 9.41
CA LYS A 65 5.84 15.81 8.94
C LYS A 65 5.87 16.27 7.49
N ASP A 66 6.91 17.03 7.15
CA ASP A 66 7.19 17.36 5.76
C ASP A 66 7.68 16.14 4.99
N HIS A 67 7.51 16.18 3.65
CA HIS A 67 8.06 15.21 2.72
C HIS A 67 8.78 15.94 1.56
N ALA A 68 9.76 15.25 0.96
CA ALA A 68 10.56 15.81 -0.13
C ALA A 68 9.92 15.64 -1.51
N TYR A 69 8.75 14.98 -1.62
CA TYR A 69 8.11 14.73 -2.90
C TYR A 69 7.41 15.97 -3.43
N THR A 70 7.79 16.40 -4.64
CA THR A 70 7.16 17.50 -5.38
C THR A 70 6.17 16.99 -6.45
N SER A 71 6.10 15.69 -6.63
CA SER A 71 5.19 14.98 -7.53
C SER A 71 4.91 13.58 -6.98
N ALA A 72 3.74 13.05 -7.29
CA ALA A 72 3.41 11.66 -7.00
C ALA A 72 4.12 10.66 -7.95
N ASN A 73 4.82 11.15 -8.98
CA ASN A 73 5.59 10.32 -9.90
C ASN A 73 7.09 10.63 -9.76
N LEU A 74 7.90 9.58 -9.72
CA LEU A 74 9.35 9.71 -9.74
C LEU A 74 9.85 10.08 -11.15
N SER A 75 10.85 10.95 -11.23
CA SER A 75 11.55 11.28 -12.49
C SER A 75 12.40 10.11 -12.99
N GLU A 76 12.99 9.36 -12.07
CA GLU A 76 13.77 8.15 -12.33
C GLU A 76 13.13 6.98 -11.59
N LEU A 77 12.96 5.87 -12.31
CA LEU A 77 12.37 4.68 -11.71
C LEU A 77 13.46 3.86 -10.98
N PRO A 78 13.17 3.36 -9.79
CA PRO A 78 14.09 2.46 -9.07
C PRO A 78 14.19 1.10 -9.77
N THR A 79 15.17 0.30 -9.36
CA THR A 79 15.18 -1.13 -9.69
C THR A 79 13.99 -1.84 -9.02
N LEU A 80 13.60 -3.00 -9.55
CA LEU A 80 12.57 -3.82 -8.89
C LEU A 80 13.00 -4.24 -7.48
N GLY A 81 14.30 -4.48 -7.29
CA GLY A 81 14.86 -4.85 -5.99
C GLY A 81 14.71 -3.74 -4.95
N ASP A 82 15.13 -2.53 -5.29
CA ASP A 82 15.02 -1.36 -4.42
C ASP A 82 13.56 -1.04 -4.09
N LEU A 83 12.70 -0.99 -5.13
CA LEU A 83 11.27 -0.75 -4.94
C LEU A 83 10.61 -1.79 -4.05
N SER A 84 11.01 -3.06 -4.19
CA SER A 84 10.49 -4.15 -3.36
C SER A 84 10.88 -3.98 -1.89
N ALA A 85 12.10 -3.56 -1.62
CA ALA A 85 12.57 -3.28 -0.27
C ALA A 85 11.79 -2.11 0.35
N ASP A 86 11.62 -1.04 -0.40
CA ASP A 86 10.94 0.18 0.01
C ASP A 86 9.45 -0.05 0.27
N LEU A 87 8.74 -0.75 -0.63
CA LEU A 87 7.33 -1.09 -0.44
C LEU A 87 7.11 -1.96 0.80
N ARG A 88 7.94 -3.00 0.98
CA ARG A 88 7.85 -3.86 2.18
C ARG A 88 8.13 -3.09 3.47
N ALA A 89 9.06 -2.14 3.45
CA ALA A 89 9.32 -1.28 4.60
C ALA A 89 8.12 -0.36 4.89
N SER A 90 7.59 0.29 3.86
CA SER A 90 6.39 1.14 3.97
C SER A 90 5.17 0.37 4.47
N ASP A 91 4.94 -0.84 3.96
CA ASP A 91 3.82 -1.69 4.39
C ASP A 91 3.94 -2.09 5.87
N ARG A 92 5.14 -2.41 6.36
CA ARG A 92 5.37 -2.65 7.79
C ARG A 92 5.08 -1.42 8.63
N GLU A 93 5.58 -0.24 8.21
CA GLU A 93 5.30 1.02 8.92
C GLU A 93 3.80 1.32 9.02
N TYR A 94 3.02 1.03 7.98
CA TYR A 94 1.57 1.21 8.01
C TYR A 94 0.88 0.21 8.94
N VAL A 95 1.28 -1.06 8.92
CA VAL A 95 0.76 -2.08 9.84
C VAL A 95 1.02 -1.66 11.29
N ASP A 96 2.25 -1.26 11.61
CA ASP A 96 2.62 -0.80 12.96
C ASP A 96 1.84 0.47 13.35
N TYR A 97 1.68 1.39 12.41
CA TYR A 97 0.94 2.63 12.61
C TYR A 97 -0.53 2.37 12.97
N VAL A 98 -1.24 1.54 12.21
CA VAL A 98 -2.67 1.26 12.48
C VAL A 98 -2.89 0.38 13.73
N VAL A 99 -1.88 -0.38 14.14
CA VAL A 99 -1.92 -1.13 15.41
C VAL A 99 -1.82 -0.19 16.61
N ALA A 100 -1.02 0.88 16.49
CA ALA A 100 -0.79 1.86 17.55
C ALA A 100 -1.87 2.95 17.65
N LEU A 101 -2.79 3.04 16.66
CA LEU A 101 -3.83 4.08 16.65
C LEU A 101 -4.96 3.77 17.62
N GLU A 102 -5.29 4.78 18.42
CA GLU A 102 -6.52 4.79 19.21
C GLU A 102 -7.72 5.15 18.32
N ARG A 103 -8.89 4.63 18.65
CA ARG A 103 -10.11 4.78 17.85
C ARG A 103 -10.50 6.25 17.64
N GLU A 104 -10.30 7.07 18.66
CA GLU A 104 -10.62 8.50 18.68
C GLU A 104 -9.78 9.29 17.69
N GLN A 105 -8.54 8.85 17.43
CA GLN A 105 -7.62 9.49 16.49
C GLN A 105 -8.06 9.31 15.03
N LEU A 106 -8.88 8.33 14.71
CA LEU A 106 -9.36 8.08 13.35
C LEU A 106 -10.20 9.24 12.80
N ALA A 107 -10.96 9.91 13.66
CA ALA A 107 -11.80 11.05 13.29
C ALA A 107 -11.05 12.38 13.22
N GLU A 108 -9.78 12.43 13.65
CA GLU A 108 -8.95 13.63 13.61
C GLU A 108 -8.83 14.18 12.19
N ARG A 109 -9.21 15.45 12.01
CA ARG A 109 -9.09 16.15 10.71
C ARG A 109 -7.67 16.66 10.53
N ILE A 110 -7.09 16.39 9.39
CA ILE A 110 -5.71 16.72 9.03
C ILE A 110 -5.76 17.62 7.80
N ASP A 111 -5.32 18.85 7.94
CA ASP A 111 -5.11 19.75 6.82
C ASP A 111 -3.75 19.45 6.17
N PHE A 112 -3.70 19.47 4.85
CA PHE A 112 -2.49 19.21 4.10
C PHE A 112 -2.51 19.93 2.75
N THR A 113 -1.39 19.91 2.05
CA THR A 113 -1.29 20.45 0.70
C THR A 113 -0.89 19.34 -0.25
N PHE A 114 -1.64 19.19 -1.34
CA PHE A 114 -1.28 18.28 -2.44
C PHE A 114 -0.01 18.75 -3.15
N THR A 115 0.64 17.86 -3.88
CA THR A 115 1.88 18.17 -4.63
C THR A 115 1.68 19.18 -5.77
N ASP A 116 0.45 19.43 -6.18
CA ASP A 116 0.06 20.50 -7.12
C ASP A 116 -0.24 21.85 -6.46
N GLY A 117 -0.13 21.92 -5.13
CA GLY A 117 -0.37 23.12 -4.35
C GLY A 117 -1.82 23.30 -3.87
N ALA A 118 -2.75 22.41 -4.24
CA ALA A 118 -4.13 22.48 -3.76
C ALA A 118 -4.21 22.10 -2.27
N SER A 119 -5.07 22.80 -1.53
CA SER A 119 -5.34 22.47 -0.13
C SER A 119 -6.28 21.28 -0.02
N GLY A 120 -6.01 20.40 0.94
CA GLY A 120 -6.83 19.25 1.29
C GLY A 120 -7.10 19.20 2.79
N CYS A 121 -8.22 18.57 3.16
CA CYS A 121 -8.56 18.28 4.55
C CYS A 121 -9.29 16.94 4.61
N MET A 122 -8.70 15.94 5.24
CA MET A 122 -9.25 14.60 5.39
C MET A 122 -9.18 14.15 6.84
N SER A 123 -10.08 13.25 7.25
CA SER A 123 -9.85 12.53 8.49
C SER A 123 -8.70 11.54 8.32
N ARG A 124 -8.09 11.15 9.42
CA ARG A 124 -7.04 10.11 9.42
C ARG A 124 -7.57 8.79 8.83
N GLU A 125 -8.82 8.44 9.15
CA GLU A 125 -9.48 7.26 8.58
C GLU A 125 -9.63 7.37 7.05
N GLU A 126 -10.08 8.54 6.54
CA GLU A 126 -10.20 8.79 5.10
C GLU A 126 -8.85 8.67 4.38
N MET A 127 -7.76 9.19 4.99
CA MET A 127 -6.41 9.03 4.45
C MET A 127 -5.97 7.56 4.40
N LEU A 128 -6.21 6.79 5.47
CA LEU A 128 -5.91 5.36 5.51
C LEU A 128 -6.72 4.57 4.49
N MET A 129 -8.01 4.89 4.32
CA MET A 129 -8.85 4.27 3.30
C MET A 129 -8.39 4.62 1.89
N HIS A 130 -7.93 5.86 1.66
CA HIS A 130 -7.33 6.25 0.39
C HIS A 130 -6.10 5.38 0.06
N VAL A 131 -5.18 5.20 0.98
CA VAL A 131 -3.97 4.37 0.79
C VAL A 131 -4.35 2.93 0.41
N ILE A 132 -5.35 2.34 1.05
CA ILE A 132 -5.83 0.98 0.72
C ILE A 132 -6.42 0.93 -0.68
N THR A 133 -7.40 1.80 -0.98
CA THR A 133 -8.15 1.77 -2.25
C THR A 133 -7.27 2.14 -3.44
N HIS A 134 -6.37 3.09 -3.27
CA HIS A 134 -5.38 3.49 -4.25
C HIS A 134 -4.43 2.32 -4.60
N GLY A 135 -3.90 1.63 -3.58
CA GLY A 135 -3.07 0.44 -3.78
C GLY A 135 -3.80 -0.68 -4.51
N VAL A 136 -5.06 -0.97 -4.16
CA VAL A 136 -5.90 -1.96 -4.87
C VAL A 136 -6.06 -1.59 -6.35
N GLY A 137 -6.35 -0.31 -6.64
CA GLY A 137 -6.52 0.19 -8.01
C GLY A 137 -5.27 -0.06 -8.87
N HIS A 138 -4.10 0.31 -8.37
CA HIS A 138 -2.84 0.14 -9.11
C HIS A 138 -2.40 -1.31 -9.25
N ARG A 139 -2.57 -2.16 -8.25
CA ARG A 139 -2.34 -3.60 -8.39
C ARG A 139 -3.29 -4.23 -9.42
N GLY A 140 -4.55 -3.78 -9.44
CA GLY A 140 -5.51 -4.18 -10.47
C GLY A 140 -5.06 -3.80 -11.88
N GLN A 141 -4.51 -2.60 -12.08
CA GLN A 141 -3.93 -2.18 -13.37
C GLN A 141 -2.76 -3.07 -13.80
N VAL A 142 -1.84 -3.38 -12.88
CA VAL A 142 -0.72 -4.29 -13.17
C VAL A 142 -1.23 -5.68 -13.51
N SER A 143 -2.21 -6.20 -12.77
CA SER A 143 -2.83 -7.50 -13.02
C SER A 143 -3.51 -7.55 -14.40
N ALA A 144 -4.19 -6.49 -14.82
CA ALA A 144 -4.79 -6.39 -16.14
C ALA A 144 -3.72 -6.44 -17.26
N VAL A 145 -2.61 -5.71 -17.08
CA VAL A 145 -1.48 -5.75 -18.03
C VAL A 145 -0.86 -7.16 -18.09
N MET A 146 -0.72 -7.85 -16.96
CA MET A 146 -0.23 -9.23 -16.93
C MET A 146 -1.14 -10.15 -17.75
N LEU A 147 -2.46 -10.09 -17.54
CA LEU A 147 -3.46 -10.89 -18.27
C LEU A 147 -3.40 -10.63 -19.78
N LEU A 148 -3.35 -9.37 -20.21
CA LEU A 148 -3.27 -8.99 -21.62
C LEU A 148 -1.99 -9.52 -22.30
N ASN A 149 -0.96 -9.85 -21.54
CA ASN A 149 0.29 -10.44 -22.03
C ASN A 149 0.40 -11.94 -21.72
N SER A 150 -0.72 -12.62 -21.44
CA SER A 150 -0.77 -14.07 -21.15
C SER A 150 0.07 -14.49 -19.94
N VAL A 151 0.26 -13.58 -18.98
CA VAL A 151 0.92 -13.83 -17.70
C VAL A 151 -0.15 -13.95 -16.62
N THR A 152 -0.10 -15.02 -15.83
CA THR A 152 -1.02 -15.21 -14.71
C THR A 152 -0.74 -14.15 -13.63
N PRO A 153 -1.71 -13.30 -13.25
CA PRO A 153 -1.53 -12.31 -12.20
C PRO A 153 -1.29 -12.97 -10.84
N ALA A 154 -0.63 -12.20 -9.97
CA ALA A 154 -0.56 -12.56 -8.56
C ALA A 154 -1.95 -12.56 -7.91
N SER A 155 -2.09 -13.34 -6.85
CA SER A 155 -3.33 -13.36 -6.06
C SER A 155 -3.50 -12.04 -5.29
N ASP A 156 -4.65 -11.38 -5.46
CA ASP A 156 -4.99 -10.10 -4.82
C ASP A 156 -6.41 -10.09 -4.21
N GLY A 157 -7.02 -11.27 -4.00
CA GLY A 157 -8.34 -11.33 -3.40
C GLY A 157 -8.31 -11.21 -1.88
N PHE A 158 -9.06 -10.27 -1.28
CA PHE A 158 -9.18 -10.19 0.19
C PHE A 158 -9.72 -11.48 0.79
N THR A 159 -10.68 -12.13 0.12
CA THR A 159 -11.18 -13.45 0.52
C THR A 159 -10.09 -14.51 0.48
N THR A 160 -9.20 -14.48 -0.54
CA THR A 160 -8.06 -15.38 -0.63
C THR A 160 -7.10 -15.17 0.54
N TYR A 161 -6.80 -13.90 0.88
CA TYR A 161 -5.99 -13.55 2.04
C TYR A 161 -6.56 -14.11 3.35
N LEU A 162 -7.88 -14.00 3.56
CA LEU A 162 -8.54 -14.46 4.78
C LEU A 162 -8.53 -15.99 4.93
N HIS A 163 -8.47 -16.74 3.83
CA HIS A 163 -8.51 -18.20 3.83
C HIS A 163 -7.14 -18.87 3.62
N LYS A 164 -6.07 -18.09 3.45
CA LYS A 164 -4.72 -18.68 3.43
C LYS A 164 -4.36 -19.27 4.78
N PRO A 165 -3.70 -20.45 4.82
CA PRO A 165 -3.10 -20.93 6.06
C PRO A 165 -2.13 -19.87 6.57
N ARG A 166 -2.35 -19.41 7.79
CA ARG A 166 -1.40 -18.52 8.46
C ARG A 166 -0.29 -19.38 9.07
N PRO A 167 0.99 -19.02 8.90
CA PRO A 167 2.07 -19.73 9.55
C PRO A 167 1.99 -19.69 11.06
#